data_e34954f9df5c5588ba257bfa10224ccf
#
_entry.id   e34954f9df5c5588ba257bfa10224ccf
#
_cell.length_a   1.000
_cell.length_b   1.000
_cell.length_c   1.000
_cell.angle_alpha   90.00
_cell.angle_beta   90.00
_cell.angle_gamma   90.00
#
_symmetry.space_group_name_H-M   'P 1'
#
loop_
_entity.id
_entity.type
_entity.pdbx_description
1 polymer ?
#
loop_
_entity_poly.entity_id
_entity_poly.type
_entity_poly.pdbx_seq_one_letter_code
_entity_poly.pdbx_strand_id
1 'polypeptide(L)'
;VAVQYKFFLFFVFLPLLLLREKNIKKIILYLAGPVISILLFRIPFMDDGIAIVEKNAINADMVDRIFGNRIAIFETEIPLSFLFAGAVCIWCYLKDVDAEVQKYYAVWVPFLSLGLLFMSFPFFPYWIVYLTPWIPLLYYMRNDMTERFFWIETGMTVSIMLAQFSHFYWVFEIDNTKNLLLDLVYRFERIDNPLMLADVMCALDIDDYEFLFYGLFMLCLAFLIVLLRPKKEIMYKNDVFDSRR
;
A
#
# COMPACT_ATOMS: atom_id res chain seq x y z
N VAL A 1 1.23 4.16 17.87
CA VAL A 1 2.31 5.00 17.32
C VAL A 1 2.34 4.92 15.79
N ALA A 2 2.47 3.74 15.16
CA ALA A 2 2.58 3.63 13.71
C ALA A 2 1.40 4.24 12.93
N VAL A 3 0.16 4.04 13.39
CA VAL A 3 -1.06 4.59 12.77
C VAL A 3 -1.11 6.12 12.84
N GLN A 4 -0.39 6.75 13.77
CA GLN A 4 -0.34 8.20 13.90
C GLN A 4 0.44 8.87 12.76
N TYR A 5 1.44 8.17 12.22
CA TYR A 5 2.27 8.67 11.13
C TYR A 5 1.64 8.45 9.75
N LYS A 6 0.96 7.31 9.58
CA LYS A 6 0.34 6.96 8.30
C LYS A 6 -0.97 6.20 8.55
N PHE A 7 -2.08 6.87 8.33
CA PHE A 7 -3.42 6.34 8.63
C PHE A 7 -3.78 5.08 7.82
N PHE A 8 -3.20 4.83 6.65
CA PHE A 8 -3.50 3.62 5.90
C PHE A 8 -2.96 2.33 6.54
N LEU A 9 -2.09 2.42 7.55
CA LEU A 9 -1.77 1.27 8.40
C LEU A 9 -3.01 0.76 9.16
N PHE A 10 -4.02 1.60 9.34
CA PHE A 10 -5.31 1.18 9.89
C PHE A 10 -6.02 0.17 8.99
N PHE A 11 -5.88 0.32 7.66
CA PHE A 11 -6.41 -0.64 6.69
C PHE A 11 -5.74 -2.02 6.75
N VAL A 12 -4.57 -2.12 7.36
CA VAL A 12 -3.88 -3.39 7.65
C VAL A 12 -4.25 -3.91 9.03
N PHE A 13 -4.22 -3.04 10.03
CA PHE A 13 -4.43 -3.42 11.43
C PHE A 13 -5.85 -3.94 11.68
N LEU A 14 -6.87 -3.25 11.15
CA LEU A 14 -8.25 -3.61 11.38
C LEU A 14 -8.62 -5.00 10.81
N PRO A 15 -8.32 -5.36 9.56
CA PRO A 15 -8.54 -6.69 9.05
C PRO A 15 -7.82 -7.79 9.83
N LEU A 16 -6.57 -7.56 10.25
CA LEU A 16 -5.82 -8.52 11.06
C LEU A 16 -6.44 -8.73 12.44
N LEU A 17 -6.91 -7.65 13.06
CA LEU A 17 -7.62 -7.74 14.33
C LEU A 17 -8.89 -8.58 14.18
N LEU A 18 -9.70 -8.32 13.14
CA LEU A 18 -10.94 -9.03 12.86
C LEU A 18 -10.70 -10.50 12.46
N LEU A 19 -9.58 -10.81 11.84
CA LEU A 19 -9.20 -12.17 11.53
C LEU A 19 -8.92 -12.98 12.80
N ARG A 20 -8.29 -12.37 13.80
CA ARG A 20 -7.86 -13.02 15.04
C ARG A 20 -8.90 -13.02 16.13
N GLU A 21 -9.64 -11.93 16.30
CA GLU A 21 -10.58 -11.73 17.40
C GLU A 21 -12.00 -11.63 16.85
N LYS A 22 -12.89 -12.45 17.40
CA LYS A 22 -14.32 -12.49 17.01
C LYS A 22 -15.23 -11.87 18.07
N ASN A 23 -14.69 -11.59 19.26
CA ASN A 23 -15.45 -10.97 20.33
C ASN A 23 -15.50 -9.46 20.15
N ILE A 24 -16.67 -8.92 19.81
CA ILE A 24 -16.89 -7.50 19.53
C ILE A 24 -16.41 -6.60 20.68
N LYS A 25 -16.62 -6.99 21.95
CA LYS A 25 -16.19 -6.20 23.11
C LYS A 25 -14.67 -6.06 23.15
N LYS A 26 -13.94 -7.13 22.85
CA LYS A 26 -12.47 -7.10 22.77
C LYS A 26 -11.99 -6.30 21.56
N ILE A 27 -12.67 -6.43 20.41
CA ILE A 27 -12.35 -5.65 19.20
C ILE A 27 -12.45 -4.15 19.52
N ILE A 28 -13.55 -3.71 20.14
CA ILE A 28 -13.73 -2.30 20.55
C ILE A 28 -12.62 -1.87 21.52
N LEU A 29 -12.27 -2.69 22.50
CA LEU A 29 -11.20 -2.39 23.45
C LEU A 29 -9.84 -2.23 22.76
N TYR A 30 -9.50 -3.12 21.82
CA TYR A 30 -8.25 -3.04 21.06
C TYR A 30 -8.21 -1.83 20.10
N LEU A 31 -9.35 -1.41 19.56
CA LEU A 31 -9.45 -0.20 18.74
C LEU A 31 -9.40 1.08 19.57
N ALA A 32 -9.90 1.05 20.78
CA ALA A 32 -9.87 2.21 21.70
C ALA A 32 -8.42 2.66 22.00
N GLY A 33 -7.48 1.73 22.14
CA GLY A 33 -6.08 2.04 22.43
C GLY A 33 -5.43 2.98 21.39
N PRO A 34 -5.39 2.62 20.09
CA PRO A 34 -4.91 3.52 19.04
C PRO A 34 -5.65 4.85 18.97
N VAL A 35 -6.98 4.86 19.11
CA VAL A 35 -7.79 6.10 19.07
C VAL A 35 -7.42 7.03 20.22
N ILE A 36 -7.38 6.51 21.45
CA ILE A 36 -6.99 7.28 22.64
C ILE A 36 -5.56 7.80 22.47
N SER A 37 -4.64 6.96 21.99
CA SER A 37 -3.27 7.36 21.72
C SER A 37 -3.19 8.53 20.73
N ILE A 38 -3.93 8.47 19.61
CA ILE A 38 -3.99 9.57 18.63
C ILE A 38 -4.50 10.86 19.28
N LEU A 39 -5.57 10.77 20.07
CA LEU A 39 -6.13 11.93 20.76
C LEU A 39 -5.14 12.54 21.76
N LEU A 40 -4.51 11.73 22.59
CA LEU A 40 -3.53 12.18 23.59
C LEU A 40 -2.32 12.88 22.93
N PHE A 41 -1.81 12.34 21.84
CA PHE A 41 -0.68 12.95 21.12
C PHE A 41 -1.05 14.26 20.40
N ARG A 42 -2.33 14.51 20.14
CA ARG A 42 -2.79 15.77 19.53
C ARG A 42 -2.95 16.91 20.52
N ILE A 43 -3.21 16.62 21.80
CA ILE A 43 -3.46 17.64 22.83
C ILE A 43 -2.39 18.74 22.87
N PRO A 44 -1.06 18.43 22.87
CA PRO A 44 -0.03 19.45 22.93
C PRO A 44 0.02 20.39 21.73
N PHE A 45 -0.62 20.03 20.62
CA PHE A 45 -0.56 20.77 19.33
C PHE A 45 -1.92 21.38 18.94
N MET A 46 -2.89 21.36 19.83
CA MET A 46 -4.23 21.88 19.52
C MET A 46 -4.29 23.39 19.36
N ASP A 47 -3.35 24.11 19.98
CA ASP A 47 -3.30 25.58 19.95
C ASP A 47 -2.31 26.14 18.92
N ASP A 48 -1.58 25.28 18.18
CA ASP A 48 -0.66 25.69 17.13
C ASP A 48 -1.39 25.91 15.80
N GLY A 49 -1.78 27.17 15.54
CA GLY A 49 -2.56 27.54 14.35
C GLY A 49 -1.85 27.24 13.02
N ILE A 50 -0.52 27.37 12.96
CA ILE A 50 0.26 27.12 11.74
C ILE A 50 0.32 25.61 11.47
N ALA A 51 0.65 24.81 12.48
CA ALA A 51 0.68 23.35 12.35
C ALA A 51 -0.69 22.77 12.00
N ILE A 52 -1.77 23.38 12.48
CA ILE A 52 -3.15 22.99 12.13
C ILE A 52 -3.44 23.28 10.65
N VAL A 53 -3.08 24.44 10.14
CA VAL A 53 -3.36 24.82 8.74
C VAL A 53 -2.56 23.96 7.77
N GLU A 54 -1.25 23.80 7.97
CA GLU A 54 -0.42 22.97 7.11
C GLU A 54 -0.84 21.50 7.14
N LYS A 55 -1.15 20.97 8.33
CA LYS A 55 -1.63 19.61 8.49
C LYS A 55 -2.99 19.38 7.82
N ASN A 56 -3.89 20.36 7.91
CA ASN A 56 -5.20 20.23 7.28
C ASN A 56 -5.09 20.26 5.76
N ALA A 57 -4.20 21.05 5.18
CA ALA A 57 -3.95 21.06 3.74
C ALA A 57 -3.41 19.70 3.25
N ILE A 58 -2.38 19.14 3.91
CA ILE A 58 -1.81 17.82 3.57
C ILE A 58 -2.83 16.70 3.77
N ASN A 59 -3.61 16.76 4.86
CA ASN A 59 -4.64 15.75 5.12
C ASN A 59 -5.79 15.84 4.13
N ALA A 60 -6.20 17.04 3.69
CA ALA A 60 -7.24 17.24 2.70
C ALA A 60 -6.85 16.58 1.36
N ASP A 61 -5.65 16.85 0.84
CA ASP A 61 -5.17 16.22 -0.39
C ASP A 61 -5.12 14.68 -0.28
N MET A 62 -4.65 14.15 0.85
CA MET A 62 -4.66 12.70 1.09
C MET A 62 -6.07 12.12 1.16
N VAL A 63 -6.98 12.80 1.82
CA VAL A 63 -8.39 12.40 1.95
C VAL A 63 -9.04 12.41 0.57
N ASP A 64 -8.84 13.47 -0.19
CA ASP A 64 -9.41 13.62 -1.53
C ASP A 64 -8.88 12.55 -2.49
N ARG A 65 -7.60 12.19 -2.42
CA ARG A 65 -7.04 11.10 -3.24
C ARG A 65 -7.64 9.75 -2.87
N ILE A 66 -7.70 9.41 -1.58
CA ILE A 66 -8.15 8.08 -1.12
C ILE A 66 -9.65 7.90 -1.32
N PHE A 67 -10.41 8.98 -1.21
CA PHE A 67 -11.86 8.96 -1.30
C PHE A 67 -12.39 9.54 -2.62
N GLY A 68 -11.49 9.98 -3.52
CA GLY A 68 -11.87 10.58 -4.80
C GLY A 68 -12.50 9.61 -5.78
N ASN A 69 -11.97 8.39 -5.86
CA ASN A 69 -12.56 7.36 -6.70
C ASN A 69 -13.82 6.78 -6.05
N ARG A 70 -14.98 7.12 -6.62
CA ARG A 70 -16.28 6.78 -6.06
C ARG A 70 -17.08 5.95 -7.03
N ILE A 71 -17.89 5.04 -6.50
CA ILE A 71 -18.90 4.30 -7.25
C ILE A 71 -20.26 4.79 -6.80
N ALA A 72 -21.10 5.19 -7.77
CA ALA A 72 -22.49 5.51 -7.50
C ALA A 72 -23.29 4.22 -7.28
N ILE A 73 -23.80 4.05 -6.06
CA ILE A 73 -24.72 2.97 -5.72
C ILE A 73 -26.04 3.62 -5.32
N PHE A 74 -27.05 3.45 -6.15
CA PHE A 74 -28.31 4.21 -6.07
C PHE A 74 -28.02 5.72 -6.17
N GLU A 75 -28.40 6.50 -5.17
CA GLU A 75 -28.19 7.95 -5.09
C GLU A 75 -26.97 8.33 -4.21
N THR A 76 -26.19 7.33 -3.77
CA THR A 76 -25.06 7.54 -2.85
C THR A 76 -23.74 7.22 -3.53
N GLU A 77 -22.78 8.12 -3.43
CA GLU A 77 -21.42 7.90 -3.89
C GLU A 77 -20.58 7.29 -2.76
N ILE A 78 -20.09 6.07 -2.97
CA ILE A 78 -19.25 5.36 -2.01
C ILE A 78 -17.82 5.31 -2.51
N PRO A 79 -16.83 5.75 -1.72
CA PRO A 79 -15.42 5.61 -2.09
C PRO A 79 -15.03 4.13 -2.28
N LEU A 80 -14.35 3.85 -3.37
CA LEU A 80 -13.90 2.49 -3.73
C LEU A 80 -13.00 1.89 -2.65
N SER A 81 -12.14 2.73 -2.04
CA SER A 81 -11.28 2.34 -0.92
C SER A 81 -12.06 1.82 0.29
N PHE A 82 -13.21 2.43 0.61
CA PHE A 82 -14.09 1.94 1.69
C PHE A 82 -14.77 0.63 1.34
N LEU A 83 -15.20 0.46 0.10
CA LEU A 83 -15.80 -0.80 -0.34
C LEU A 83 -14.82 -1.96 -0.21
N PHE A 84 -13.59 -1.77 -0.68
CA PHE A 84 -12.56 -2.79 -0.56
C PHE A 84 -12.15 -3.05 0.89
N ALA A 85 -11.93 -2.00 1.68
CA ALA A 85 -11.61 -2.16 3.09
C ALA A 85 -12.73 -2.87 3.86
N GLY A 86 -13.98 -2.46 3.63
CA GLY A 86 -15.16 -3.10 4.22
C GLY A 86 -15.28 -4.58 3.83
N ALA A 87 -15.12 -4.90 2.55
CA ALA A 87 -15.16 -6.27 2.06
C ALA A 87 -14.08 -7.15 2.70
N VAL A 88 -12.83 -6.64 2.81
CA VAL A 88 -11.74 -7.37 3.48
C VAL A 88 -12.04 -7.54 4.97
N CYS A 89 -12.54 -6.52 5.65
CA CYS A 89 -12.91 -6.59 7.06
C CYS A 89 -14.00 -7.62 7.30
N ILE A 90 -15.09 -7.60 6.53
CA ILE A 90 -16.19 -8.55 6.63
C ILE A 90 -15.67 -9.96 6.37
N TRP A 91 -14.88 -10.14 5.30
CA TRP A 91 -14.31 -11.43 4.99
C TRP A 91 -13.40 -11.94 6.11
N CYS A 92 -12.51 -11.11 6.67
CA CYS A 92 -11.65 -11.46 7.80
C CYS A 92 -12.47 -11.83 9.05
N TYR A 93 -13.55 -11.10 9.33
CA TYR A 93 -14.41 -11.37 10.48
C TYR A 93 -15.16 -12.72 10.37
N LEU A 94 -15.67 -13.02 9.17
CA LEU A 94 -16.41 -14.26 8.89
C LEU A 94 -15.50 -15.48 8.70
N LYS A 95 -14.22 -15.25 8.42
CA LYS A 95 -13.27 -16.33 8.13
C LYS A 95 -12.75 -16.95 9.41
N ASP A 96 -13.01 -18.26 9.59
CA ASP A 96 -12.30 -19.06 10.57
C ASP A 96 -11.00 -19.59 9.96
N VAL A 97 -9.91 -19.41 10.69
CA VAL A 97 -8.58 -19.78 10.25
C VAL A 97 -7.95 -20.75 11.24
N ASP A 98 -7.57 -21.91 10.75
CA ASP A 98 -6.82 -22.89 11.54
C ASP A 98 -5.48 -22.30 12.01
N ALA A 99 -5.04 -22.68 13.19
CA ALA A 99 -3.81 -22.15 13.82
C ALA A 99 -2.56 -22.36 12.93
N GLU A 100 -2.50 -23.46 12.18
CA GLU A 100 -1.39 -23.76 11.26
C GLU A 100 -1.29 -22.76 10.11
N VAL A 101 -2.45 -22.32 9.59
CA VAL A 101 -2.55 -21.41 8.44
C VAL A 101 -2.55 -19.95 8.87
N GLN A 102 -2.80 -19.69 10.15
CA GLN A 102 -2.94 -18.33 10.69
C GLN A 102 -1.70 -17.47 10.44
N LYS A 103 -0.51 -18.03 10.56
CA LYS A 103 0.75 -17.31 10.31
C LYS A 103 0.83 -16.79 8.88
N TYR A 104 0.37 -17.58 7.93
CA TYR A 104 0.37 -17.18 6.52
C TYR A 104 -0.67 -16.09 6.25
N TYR A 105 -1.87 -16.22 6.82
CA TYR A 105 -2.87 -15.15 6.71
C TYR A 105 -2.42 -13.84 7.35
N ALA A 106 -1.61 -13.90 8.40
CA ALA A 106 -1.05 -12.70 9.04
C ALA A 106 -0.11 -11.89 8.10
N VAL A 107 0.46 -12.53 7.07
CA VAL A 107 1.27 -11.87 6.04
C VAL A 107 0.43 -11.54 4.80
N TRP A 108 -0.44 -12.46 4.39
CA TRP A 108 -1.24 -12.28 3.17
C TRP A 108 -2.35 -11.23 3.32
N VAL A 109 -2.99 -11.11 4.48
CA VAL A 109 -4.05 -10.10 4.70
C VAL A 109 -3.53 -8.67 4.61
N PRO A 110 -2.38 -8.28 5.18
CA PRO A 110 -1.76 -6.99 4.91
C PRO A 110 -1.50 -6.74 3.42
N PHE A 111 -0.95 -7.73 2.72
CA PHE A 111 -0.70 -7.64 1.29
C PHE A 111 -2.00 -7.44 0.50
N LEU A 112 -3.05 -8.22 0.80
CA LEU A 112 -4.38 -8.06 0.22
C LEU A 112 -4.94 -6.67 0.49
N SER A 113 -4.91 -6.22 1.75
CA SER A 113 -5.50 -4.95 2.16
C SER A 113 -4.83 -3.75 1.49
N LEU A 114 -3.49 -3.73 1.49
CA LEU A 114 -2.73 -2.67 0.84
C LEU A 114 -2.84 -2.76 -0.69
N GLY A 115 -2.83 -3.96 -1.25
CA GLY A 115 -2.99 -4.17 -2.68
C GLY A 115 -4.32 -3.61 -3.18
N LEU A 116 -5.43 -3.97 -2.54
CA LEU A 116 -6.75 -3.45 -2.88
C LEU A 116 -6.86 -1.94 -2.63
N LEU A 117 -6.21 -1.44 -1.59
CA LEU A 117 -6.15 -0.01 -1.33
C LEU A 117 -5.46 0.72 -2.48
N PHE A 118 -4.28 0.27 -2.92
CA PHE A 118 -3.54 0.87 -4.04
C PHE A 118 -4.22 0.69 -5.40
N MET A 119 -5.08 -0.31 -5.54
CA MET A 119 -5.94 -0.44 -6.73
C MET A 119 -7.12 0.53 -6.71
N SER A 120 -7.45 1.15 -5.58
CA SER A 120 -8.64 1.97 -5.41
C SER A 120 -8.44 3.46 -5.68
N PHE A 121 -7.20 3.95 -5.70
CA PHE A 121 -6.90 5.37 -5.92
C PHE A 121 -5.48 5.59 -6.49
N PRO A 122 -5.22 6.75 -7.14
CA PRO A 122 -3.88 7.14 -7.53
C PRO A 122 -3.01 7.38 -6.28
N PHE A 123 -1.89 6.67 -6.18
CA PHE A 123 -1.00 6.77 -5.05
C PHE A 123 0.37 7.33 -5.42
N PHE A 124 1.08 7.89 -4.45
CA PHE A 124 2.45 8.35 -4.67
C PHE A 124 3.42 7.17 -4.83
N PRO A 125 4.42 7.25 -5.73
CA PRO A 125 5.34 6.15 -6.02
C PRO A 125 5.99 5.54 -4.79
N TYR A 126 6.41 6.37 -3.83
CA TYR A 126 7.07 5.91 -2.62
C TYR A 126 6.14 5.12 -1.67
N TRP A 127 4.81 5.13 -1.89
CA TRP A 127 3.91 4.34 -1.07
C TRP A 127 3.97 2.86 -1.39
N ILE A 128 4.49 2.48 -2.56
CA ILE A 128 4.67 1.07 -2.91
C ILE A 128 5.61 0.35 -1.94
N VAL A 129 6.47 1.10 -1.22
CA VAL A 129 7.33 0.56 -0.16
C VAL A 129 6.54 -0.20 0.92
N TYR A 130 5.24 0.12 1.09
CA TYR A 130 4.39 -0.60 2.04
C TYR A 130 3.94 -1.97 1.55
N LEU A 131 3.99 -2.23 0.23
CA LEU A 131 3.74 -3.55 -0.36
C LEU A 131 4.99 -4.43 -0.36
N THR A 132 6.16 -3.83 -0.56
CA THR A 132 7.40 -4.56 -0.80
C THR A 132 7.80 -5.56 0.30
N PRO A 133 7.59 -5.32 1.61
CA PRO A 133 7.97 -6.30 2.63
C PRO A 133 7.14 -7.58 2.60
N TRP A 134 5.89 -7.50 2.14
CA TRP A 134 4.95 -8.63 2.18
C TRP A 134 5.22 -9.66 1.09
N ILE A 135 5.71 -9.23 -0.08
CA ILE A 135 5.98 -10.10 -1.21
C ILE A 135 7.07 -11.14 -0.87
N PRO A 136 8.30 -10.75 -0.45
CA PRO A 136 9.33 -11.72 -0.10
C PRO A 136 8.94 -12.58 1.12
N LEU A 137 8.18 -12.04 2.08
CA LEU A 137 7.67 -12.85 3.19
C LEU A 137 6.70 -13.94 2.71
N LEU A 138 5.78 -13.60 1.80
CA LEU A 138 4.88 -14.57 1.19
C LEU A 138 5.64 -15.60 0.37
N TYR A 139 6.68 -15.19 -0.34
CA TYR A 139 7.55 -16.08 -1.09
C TYR A 139 8.29 -17.04 -0.16
N TYR A 140 8.88 -16.53 0.91
CA TYR A 140 9.56 -17.36 1.89
C TYR A 140 8.66 -18.42 2.55
N MET A 141 7.38 -18.11 2.73
CA MET A 141 6.41 -19.02 3.36
C MET A 141 5.85 -20.08 2.40
N ARG A 142 6.26 -20.09 1.14
CA ARG A 142 5.76 -21.02 0.12
C ARG A 142 6.89 -21.88 -0.43
N ASN A 143 6.56 -23.12 -0.77
CA ASN A 143 7.48 -24.08 -1.40
C ASN A 143 7.17 -24.33 -2.88
N ASP A 144 6.10 -23.76 -3.42
CA ASP A 144 5.65 -23.92 -4.81
C ASP A 144 6.03 -22.72 -5.70
N MET A 145 7.01 -21.93 -5.27
CA MET A 145 7.44 -20.76 -6.00
C MET A 145 8.03 -21.15 -7.35
N THR A 146 7.51 -20.54 -8.39
CA THR A 146 7.90 -20.77 -9.78
C THR A 146 8.39 -19.48 -10.43
N GLU A 147 9.10 -19.62 -11.53
CA GLU A 147 9.56 -18.49 -12.35
C GLU A 147 8.41 -17.54 -12.76
N ARG A 148 7.18 -18.05 -12.84
CA ARG A 148 5.99 -17.25 -13.18
C ARG A 148 5.75 -16.12 -12.18
N PHE A 149 5.97 -16.35 -10.89
CA PHE A 149 5.79 -15.32 -9.86
C PHE A 149 6.78 -14.18 -10.05
N PHE A 150 8.02 -14.51 -10.35
CA PHE A 150 9.07 -13.54 -10.64
C PHE A 150 8.71 -12.65 -11.84
N TRP A 151 8.21 -13.24 -12.92
CA TRP A 151 7.81 -12.47 -14.10
C TRP A 151 6.60 -11.57 -13.85
N ILE A 152 5.61 -12.04 -13.05
CA ILE A 152 4.45 -11.19 -12.67
C ILE A 152 4.90 -10.03 -11.79
N GLU A 153 5.78 -10.26 -10.81
CA GLU A 153 6.34 -9.21 -9.94
C GLU A 153 7.18 -8.20 -10.75
N THR A 154 8.01 -8.70 -11.66
CA THR A 154 8.77 -7.84 -12.57
C THR A 154 7.85 -7.01 -13.45
N GLY A 155 6.82 -7.61 -14.03
CA GLY A 155 5.80 -6.91 -14.81
C GLY A 155 5.09 -5.83 -13.99
N MET A 156 4.72 -6.14 -12.75
CA MET A 156 4.12 -5.17 -11.83
C MET A 156 5.05 -3.99 -11.55
N THR A 157 6.32 -4.28 -11.26
CA THR A 157 7.31 -3.25 -10.92
C THR A 157 7.62 -2.36 -12.12
N VAL A 158 7.84 -2.94 -13.29
CA VAL A 158 8.12 -2.18 -14.52
C VAL A 158 6.92 -1.33 -14.89
N SER A 159 5.71 -1.87 -14.81
CA SER A 159 4.49 -1.13 -15.15
C SER A 159 4.29 0.09 -14.26
N ILE A 160 4.45 -0.06 -12.93
CA ILE A 160 4.28 1.07 -12.03
C ILE A 160 5.39 2.09 -12.19
N MET A 161 6.62 1.67 -12.47
CA MET A 161 7.70 2.59 -12.76
C MET A 161 7.41 3.41 -14.02
N LEU A 162 6.96 2.79 -15.11
CA LEU A 162 6.59 3.50 -16.32
C LEU A 162 5.44 4.47 -16.10
N ALA A 163 4.37 4.04 -15.41
CA ALA A 163 3.24 4.91 -15.06
C ALA A 163 3.65 6.11 -14.22
N GLN A 164 4.58 5.91 -13.30
CA GLN A 164 5.01 6.97 -12.40
C GLN A 164 5.99 7.93 -13.07
N PHE A 165 6.85 7.45 -13.94
CA PHE A 165 7.78 8.29 -14.68
C PHE A 165 7.09 9.18 -15.72
N SER A 166 5.96 8.75 -16.28
CA SER A 166 5.17 9.58 -17.20
C SER A 166 4.44 10.72 -16.50
N HIS A 167 4.05 10.54 -15.24
CA HIS A 167 3.19 11.48 -14.52
C HIS A 167 3.93 12.38 -13.53
N PHE A 168 5.02 11.91 -12.91
CA PHE A 168 5.67 12.63 -11.82
C PHE A 168 7.01 13.22 -12.24
N TYR A 169 7.02 14.54 -12.50
CA TYR A 169 8.23 15.35 -12.65
C TYR A 169 9.00 15.56 -11.33
N TRP A 170 8.37 15.31 -10.19
CA TRP A 170 8.90 15.71 -8.88
C TRP A 170 10.21 15.03 -8.47
N VAL A 171 10.56 13.90 -9.07
CA VAL A 171 11.88 13.27 -8.84
C VAL A 171 13.00 14.17 -9.30
N PHE A 172 12.69 15.10 -10.20
CA PHE A 172 13.61 16.00 -10.86
C PHE A 172 13.18 17.46 -10.85
N GLU A 173 12.13 17.83 -10.10
CA GLU A 173 11.75 19.24 -9.93
C GLU A 173 12.88 19.99 -9.23
N ILE A 174 13.52 20.86 -9.99
CA ILE A 174 14.72 21.62 -9.61
C ILE A 174 14.42 22.62 -8.49
N ASP A 175 13.18 23.07 -8.37
CA ASP A 175 12.76 24.03 -7.33
C ASP A 175 12.75 23.44 -5.92
N ASN A 176 12.73 22.13 -5.79
CA ASN A 176 12.91 21.45 -4.52
C ASN A 176 14.35 21.00 -4.34
N THR A 177 15.23 21.91 -3.99
CA THR A 177 16.66 21.74 -3.67
C THR A 177 16.99 20.68 -2.61
N LYS A 178 16.04 19.85 -2.23
CA LYS A 178 16.17 18.81 -1.20
C LYS A 178 16.19 17.39 -1.77
N ASN A 179 16.40 17.23 -3.06
CA ASN A 179 16.45 15.92 -3.66
C ASN A 179 17.86 15.34 -3.47
N LEU A 180 18.01 14.43 -2.51
CA LEU A 180 19.28 13.82 -2.10
C LEU A 180 20.03 13.18 -3.29
N LEU A 181 19.31 12.66 -4.26
CA LEU A 181 19.88 12.07 -5.48
C LEU A 181 20.42 13.13 -6.42
N LEU A 182 19.73 14.25 -6.58
CA LEU A 182 20.21 15.40 -7.36
C LEU A 182 21.44 16.02 -6.70
N ASP A 183 21.42 16.22 -5.38
CA ASP A 183 22.58 16.70 -4.64
C ASP A 183 23.78 15.74 -4.73
N LEU A 184 23.54 14.44 -4.81
CA LEU A 184 24.62 13.44 -4.92
C LEU A 184 25.20 13.38 -6.32
N VAL A 185 24.37 13.46 -7.37
CA VAL A 185 24.77 13.32 -8.77
C VAL A 185 25.29 14.65 -9.34
N TYR A 186 24.64 15.76 -8.97
CA TYR A 186 24.97 17.11 -9.47
C TYR A 186 25.80 17.95 -8.50
N ARG A 187 26.36 17.35 -7.48
CA ARG A 187 27.20 18.05 -6.51
C ARG A 187 28.41 18.77 -7.12
N PHE A 188 28.77 18.43 -8.35
CA PHE A 188 29.96 18.94 -9.04
C PHE A 188 29.65 19.89 -10.19
N GLU A 189 28.45 19.87 -10.76
CA GLU A 189 28.05 20.81 -11.82
C GLU A 189 26.55 21.05 -11.78
N ARG A 190 26.16 22.32 -11.67
CA ARG A 190 24.76 22.74 -11.80
C ARG A 190 24.43 22.72 -13.29
N ILE A 191 23.76 21.69 -13.74
CA ILE A 191 23.25 21.61 -15.11
C ILE A 191 21.91 22.35 -15.15
N ASP A 192 21.88 23.47 -15.86
CA ASP A 192 20.65 24.18 -16.16
C ASP A 192 19.85 23.33 -17.17
N ASN A 193 18.63 22.93 -16.82
CA ASN A 193 17.73 22.07 -17.60
C ASN A 193 18.29 20.66 -17.91
N PRO A 194 18.46 19.79 -16.91
CA PRO A 194 18.81 18.41 -17.16
C PRO A 194 17.69 17.71 -17.94
N LEU A 195 18.08 16.87 -18.91
CA LEU A 195 17.12 16.02 -19.62
C LEU A 195 16.42 15.10 -18.62
N MET A 196 15.11 15.24 -18.47
CA MET A 196 14.32 14.41 -17.58
C MET A 196 13.77 13.21 -18.32
N LEU A 197 13.59 12.09 -17.61
CA LEU A 197 12.95 10.92 -18.21
C LEU A 197 11.52 11.23 -18.66
N ALA A 198 10.81 12.08 -17.92
CA ALA A 198 9.49 12.56 -18.29
C ALA A 198 9.49 13.30 -19.64
N ASP A 199 10.51 14.13 -19.90
CA ASP A 199 10.64 14.82 -21.19
C ASP A 199 10.83 13.85 -22.36
N VAL A 200 11.60 12.77 -22.12
CA VAL A 200 11.80 11.70 -23.11
C VAL A 200 10.50 10.94 -23.35
N MET A 201 9.75 10.63 -22.30
CA MET A 201 8.48 9.92 -22.41
C MET A 201 7.43 10.76 -23.12
N CYS A 202 7.37 12.07 -22.82
CA CYS A 202 6.51 13.02 -23.50
C CYS A 202 6.91 13.18 -24.97
N ALA A 203 8.21 13.28 -25.29
CA ALA A 203 8.69 13.37 -26.66
C ALA A 203 8.43 12.10 -27.51
N LEU A 204 8.17 10.96 -26.85
CA LEU A 204 7.83 9.69 -27.48
C LEU A 204 6.33 9.38 -27.40
N ASP A 205 5.50 10.32 -26.94
CA ASP A 205 4.06 10.18 -26.69
C ASP A 205 3.71 8.96 -25.80
N ILE A 206 4.63 8.56 -24.91
CA ILE A 206 4.44 7.40 -24.01
C ILE A 206 3.53 7.77 -22.84
N ASP A 207 3.49 9.03 -22.43
CA ASP A 207 2.61 9.58 -21.40
C ASP A 207 1.14 9.41 -21.74
N ASP A 208 0.75 9.45 -23.00
CA ASP A 208 -0.62 9.15 -23.47
C ASP A 208 -1.08 7.72 -23.11
N TYR A 209 -0.13 6.81 -22.84
CA TYR A 209 -0.39 5.41 -22.48
C TYR A 209 -0.30 5.12 -20.99
N GLU A 210 -0.23 6.13 -20.12
CA GLU A 210 -0.14 5.98 -18.66
C GLU A 210 -1.22 5.04 -18.11
N PHE A 211 -2.46 5.15 -18.59
CA PHE A 211 -3.58 4.30 -18.17
C PHE A 211 -3.34 2.81 -18.44
N LEU A 212 -2.60 2.45 -19.50
CA LEU A 212 -2.23 1.06 -19.78
C LEU A 212 -1.23 0.54 -18.76
N PHE A 213 -0.26 1.36 -18.38
CA PHE A 213 0.73 0.99 -17.37
C PHE A 213 0.09 0.80 -16.00
N TYR A 214 -0.82 1.69 -15.58
CA TYR A 214 -1.61 1.48 -14.36
C TYR A 214 -2.50 0.26 -14.45
N GLY A 215 -3.15 0.03 -15.59
CA GLY A 215 -3.97 -1.16 -15.83
C GLY A 215 -3.17 -2.45 -15.72
N LEU A 216 -1.96 -2.49 -16.28
CA LEU A 216 -1.07 -3.63 -16.20
C LEU A 216 -0.56 -3.85 -14.77
N PHE A 217 -0.20 -2.77 -14.05
CA PHE A 217 0.16 -2.83 -12.64
C PHE A 217 -0.98 -3.47 -11.81
N MET A 218 -2.21 -2.98 -11.96
CA MET A 218 -3.37 -3.50 -11.25
C MET A 218 -3.63 -4.97 -11.57
N LEU A 219 -3.49 -5.36 -12.84
CA LEU A 219 -3.66 -6.73 -13.29
C LEU A 219 -2.61 -7.66 -12.65
N CYS A 220 -1.34 -7.29 -12.71
CA CYS A 220 -0.25 -8.06 -12.09
C CYS A 220 -0.44 -8.18 -10.57
N LEU A 221 -0.81 -7.08 -9.90
CA LEU A 221 -1.09 -7.07 -8.46
C LEU A 221 -2.27 -7.97 -8.10
N ALA A 222 -3.35 -7.92 -8.87
CA ALA A 222 -4.50 -8.81 -8.69
C ALA A 222 -4.12 -10.28 -8.86
N PHE A 223 -3.32 -10.61 -9.88
CA PHE A 223 -2.79 -11.96 -10.06
C PHE A 223 -1.94 -12.40 -8.86
N LEU A 224 -1.03 -11.55 -8.36
CA LEU A 224 -0.22 -11.88 -7.19
C LEU A 224 -1.09 -12.11 -5.95
N ILE A 225 -2.09 -11.28 -5.70
CA ILE A 225 -3.03 -11.45 -4.58
C ILE A 225 -3.72 -12.82 -4.65
N VAL A 226 -4.22 -13.20 -5.82
CA VAL A 226 -4.94 -14.46 -6.01
C VAL A 226 -3.99 -15.66 -5.95
N LEU A 227 -2.86 -15.58 -6.61
CA LEU A 227 -1.88 -16.68 -6.67
C LEU A 227 -1.21 -16.92 -5.32
N LEU A 228 -0.91 -15.86 -4.57
CA LEU A 228 -0.31 -15.95 -3.23
C LEU A 228 -1.34 -16.21 -2.13
N ARG A 229 -2.60 -16.48 -2.47
CA ARG A 229 -3.62 -16.83 -1.47
C ARG A 229 -3.20 -18.07 -0.67
N PRO A 230 -3.41 -18.09 0.66
CA PRO A 230 -3.12 -19.25 1.50
C PRO A 230 -3.86 -20.52 1.04
N LYS A 231 -3.11 -21.61 0.84
CA LYS A 231 -3.62 -22.96 0.56
C LYS A 231 -2.93 -23.93 1.49
N LYS A 232 -3.69 -24.79 2.18
CA LYS A 232 -3.14 -25.77 3.15
C LYS A 232 -2.10 -26.69 2.52
N GLU A 233 -2.28 -27.07 1.26
CA GLU A 233 -1.44 -28.06 0.54
C GLU A 233 -0.05 -27.52 0.18
N ILE A 234 0.11 -26.19 0.11
CA ILE A 234 1.30 -25.54 -0.43
C ILE A 234 2.16 -24.96 0.70
N MET A 235 1.66 -24.95 1.92
CA MET A 235 2.39 -24.39 3.05
C MET A 235 3.53 -25.32 3.45
N TYR A 236 4.68 -24.74 3.73
CA TYR A 236 5.80 -25.45 4.30
C TYR A 236 5.30 -26.28 5.50
N LYS A 237 5.32 -27.58 5.38
CA LYS A 237 5.34 -28.43 6.55
C LYS A 237 6.64 -28.07 7.27
N ASN A 238 6.52 -27.44 8.43
CA ASN A 238 7.65 -27.10 9.30
C ASN A 238 8.32 -28.35 9.91
N ASP A 239 8.33 -29.47 9.22
CA ASP A 239 8.98 -30.71 9.66
C ASP A 239 10.50 -30.58 9.76
N VAL A 240 11.08 -29.49 9.20
CA VAL A 240 12.54 -29.25 9.27
C VAL A 240 12.95 -28.59 10.57
N PHE A 241 12.07 -27.92 11.30
CA PHE A 241 12.40 -27.26 12.56
C PHE A 241 12.08 -28.10 13.81
N ASP A 242 11.16 -29.07 13.72
CA ASP A 242 10.83 -29.94 14.85
C ASP A 242 11.78 -31.14 14.99
N SER A 243 12.54 -31.48 13.95
CA SER A 243 13.53 -32.57 14.01
C SER A 243 14.87 -32.18 14.69
N ARG A 244 14.98 -30.95 15.24
CA ARG A 244 16.17 -30.45 15.94
C ARG A 244 15.91 -30.04 17.38
N ARG A 245 14.84 -30.53 18.00
CA ARG A 245 14.64 -30.44 19.44
C ARG A 245 14.79 -31.79 20.13
#